data_1f3e5814353cc923de7458dcb92188ca
#
_entry.id   1f3e5814353cc923de7458dcb92188ca
#
_cell.length_a   1.000
_cell.length_b   1.000
_cell.length_c   1.000
_cell.angle_alpha   90.00
_cell.angle_beta   90.00
_cell.angle_gamma   90.00
#
_symmetry.space_group_name_H-M   'P 1'
#
loop_
_entity.id
_entity.type
_entity.pdbx_description
1 polymer ?
#
loop_
_entity_poly.entity_id
_entity_poly.type
_entity_poly.pdbx_seq_one_letter_code
_entity_poly.pdbx_strand_id
1 'polypeptide(L)'
;MKMTIKKTSVFPAKQSNVFELLQRFDTLAYIAKPYAKFKSIDGQRELVWEVGRSFSFIFKMFGLITLGLHVIKVKEFNPDKIYTNEGNPFCPIWNHLIILKETDDGETEYTDEVEIEAGWKTPLVCLWAKAFYSHRQMKWIKLLNKRSEEKVQ
;
A
#
# COMPACT_ATOMS: atom_id res chain seq x y z
N MET A 1 -16.32 10.82 11.70
CA MET A 1 -14.99 11.22 12.18
C MET A 1 -13.93 10.75 11.20
N LYS A 2 -13.20 11.66 10.64
CA LYS A 2 -12.04 11.35 9.79
C LYS A 2 -10.75 11.47 10.58
N MET A 3 -9.83 10.56 10.36
CA MET A 3 -8.48 10.60 10.96
C MET A 3 -7.45 10.30 9.88
N THR A 4 -6.29 10.94 9.97
CA THR A 4 -5.18 10.71 9.06
C THR A 4 -4.00 10.11 9.81
N ILE A 5 -3.42 9.06 9.23
CA ILE A 5 -2.17 8.48 9.71
C ILE A 5 -1.07 8.70 8.67
N LYS A 6 0.17 8.77 9.12
CA LYS A 6 1.32 8.99 8.25
C LYS A 6 2.53 8.19 8.73
N LYS A 7 3.22 7.55 7.80
CA LYS A 7 4.45 6.83 8.07
C LYS A 7 5.46 7.09 6.96
N THR A 8 6.68 7.46 7.33
CA THR A 8 7.79 7.72 6.40
C THR A 8 8.98 6.85 6.74
N SER A 9 9.63 6.31 5.74
CA SER A 9 10.89 5.56 5.85
C SER A 9 11.79 5.87 4.65
N VAL A 10 13.09 5.64 4.80
CA VAL A 10 14.03 5.69 3.66
C VAL A 10 14.27 4.28 3.17
N PHE A 11 13.98 4.04 1.90
CA PHE A 11 14.15 2.74 1.25
C PHE A 11 15.51 2.67 0.54
N PRO A 12 16.24 1.55 0.67
CA PRO A 12 17.56 1.38 0.08
C PRO A 12 17.47 1.02 -1.41
N ALA A 13 16.82 1.85 -2.21
CA ALA A 13 16.66 1.66 -3.64
C ALA A 13 16.33 2.98 -4.32
N LYS A 14 16.61 3.05 -5.62
CA LYS A 14 16.25 4.20 -6.46
C LYS A 14 14.72 4.32 -6.58
N GLN A 15 14.25 5.54 -6.70
CA GLN A 15 12.82 5.85 -6.85
C GLN A 15 12.16 5.09 -7.99
N SER A 16 12.84 4.96 -9.13
CA SER A 16 12.35 4.21 -10.29
C SER A 16 12.09 2.72 -9.98
N ASN A 17 12.97 2.10 -9.20
CA ASN A 17 12.81 0.71 -8.80
C ASN A 17 11.64 0.52 -7.83
N VAL A 18 11.48 1.43 -6.88
CA VAL A 18 10.35 1.40 -5.95
C VAL A 18 9.03 1.59 -6.71
N PHE A 19 8.99 2.55 -7.62
CA PHE A 19 7.82 2.84 -8.45
C PHE A 19 7.43 1.66 -9.33
N GLU A 20 8.39 0.98 -9.94
CA GLU A 20 8.14 -0.24 -10.74
C GLU A 20 7.54 -1.35 -9.87
N LEU A 21 8.13 -1.62 -8.70
CA LEU A 21 7.65 -2.66 -7.80
C LEU A 21 6.27 -2.37 -7.21
N LEU A 22 5.91 -1.10 -7.00
CA LEU A 22 4.58 -0.70 -6.54
C LEU A 22 3.46 -1.13 -7.49
N GLN A 23 3.76 -1.30 -8.77
CA GLN A 23 2.78 -1.68 -9.79
C GLN A 23 2.51 -3.18 -9.83
N ARG A 24 3.27 -3.98 -9.08
CA ARG A 24 3.17 -5.43 -9.09
C ARG A 24 2.26 -5.93 -7.96
N PHE A 25 1.33 -6.80 -8.33
CA PHE A 25 0.42 -7.44 -7.35
C PHE A 25 1.18 -8.28 -6.33
N ASP A 26 2.20 -9.03 -6.76
CA ASP A 26 3.00 -9.88 -5.87
C ASP A 26 3.76 -9.06 -4.81
N THR A 27 4.22 -7.87 -5.16
CA THR A 27 4.80 -6.93 -4.20
C THR A 27 3.78 -6.50 -3.15
N LEU A 28 2.60 -6.06 -3.58
CA LEU A 28 1.53 -5.63 -2.69
C LEU A 28 1.08 -6.76 -1.76
N ALA A 29 0.95 -7.97 -2.27
CA ALA A 29 0.60 -9.15 -1.49
C ALA A 29 1.67 -9.46 -0.44
N TYR A 30 2.95 -9.39 -0.80
CA TYR A 30 4.06 -9.67 0.10
C TYR A 30 4.15 -8.66 1.26
N ILE A 31 4.09 -7.36 0.95
CA ILE A 31 4.24 -6.32 1.98
C ILE A 31 3.05 -6.25 2.94
N ALA A 32 1.89 -6.73 2.53
CA ALA A 32 0.68 -6.75 3.37
C ALA A 32 0.67 -7.89 4.39
N LYS A 33 1.32 -8.99 4.14
CA LYS A 33 1.32 -10.16 5.03
C LYS A 33 2.09 -9.89 6.33
N PRO A 34 1.64 -10.39 7.47
CA PRO A 34 0.41 -11.18 7.73
C PRO A 34 -0.83 -10.33 8.07
N TYR A 35 -0.74 -9.02 8.10
CA TYR A 35 -1.83 -8.11 8.51
C TYR A 35 -3.04 -8.15 7.58
N ALA A 36 -2.80 -8.30 6.28
CA ALA A 36 -3.85 -8.31 5.27
C ALA A 36 -3.56 -9.32 4.16
N LYS A 37 -4.64 -9.87 3.60
CA LYS A 37 -4.60 -10.70 2.41
C LYS A 37 -5.62 -10.19 1.42
N PHE A 38 -5.18 -9.99 0.18
CA PHE A 38 -6.03 -9.57 -0.93
C PHE A 38 -6.21 -10.74 -1.89
N LYS A 39 -7.46 -11.08 -2.20
CA LYS A 39 -7.78 -12.09 -3.20
C LYS A 39 -8.37 -11.40 -4.43
N SER A 40 -7.71 -11.57 -5.58
CA SER A 40 -8.24 -11.07 -6.85
C SER A 40 -9.53 -11.80 -7.22
N ILE A 41 -10.54 -11.05 -7.70
CA ILE A 41 -11.81 -11.59 -8.16
C ILE A 41 -11.67 -12.14 -9.57
N ASP A 42 -10.86 -11.49 -10.42
CA ASP A 42 -10.77 -11.76 -11.86
C ASP A 42 -9.57 -12.62 -12.26
N GLY A 43 -8.80 -13.13 -11.29
CA GLY A 43 -7.57 -13.89 -11.54
C GLY A 43 -6.47 -13.06 -12.20
N GLN A 44 -6.63 -11.74 -12.27
CA GLN A 44 -5.63 -10.85 -12.83
C GLN A 44 -4.40 -10.78 -11.92
N ARG A 45 -3.26 -11.12 -12.48
CA ARG A 45 -1.95 -11.04 -11.80
C ARG A 45 -1.27 -9.70 -12.03
N GLU A 46 -1.69 -8.96 -13.05
CA GLU A 46 -1.14 -7.66 -13.40
C GLU A 46 -2.16 -6.57 -13.15
N LEU A 47 -1.73 -5.54 -12.43
CA LEU A 47 -2.52 -4.35 -12.18
C LEU A 47 -2.14 -3.29 -13.21
N VAL A 48 -3.13 -2.83 -13.98
CA VAL A 48 -2.92 -1.71 -14.88
C VAL A 48 -3.23 -0.42 -14.12
N TRP A 49 -2.19 0.29 -13.74
CA TRP A 49 -2.29 1.54 -12.99
C TRP A 49 -2.51 2.72 -13.93
N GLU A 50 -3.77 3.10 -14.10
CA GLU A 50 -4.17 4.27 -14.89
C GLU A 50 -5.16 5.09 -14.09
N VAL A 51 -5.07 6.43 -14.22
CA VAL A 51 -6.03 7.35 -13.61
C VAL A 51 -7.45 7.03 -14.12
N GLY A 52 -8.38 6.90 -13.17
CA GLY A 52 -9.77 6.54 -13.45
C GLY A 52 -10.07 5.04 -13.41
N ARG A 53 -9.05 4.18 -13.42
CA ARG A 53 -9.23 2.73 -13.26
C ARG A 53 -9.61 2.38 -11.82
N SER A 54 -10.40 1.32 -11.70
CA SER A 54 -10.79 0.75 -10.40
C SER A 54 -10.42 -0.72 -10.36
N PHE A 55 -9.91 -1.15 -9.19
CA PHE A 55 -9.63 -2.55 -8.89
C PHE A 55 -10.51 -2.99 -7.72
N SER A 56 -10.91 -4.25 -7.72
CA SER A 56 -11.68 -4.83 -6.61
C SER A 56 -11.04 -6.12 -6.14
N PHE A 57 -10.89 -6.24 -4.83
CA PHE A 57 -10.30 -7.41 -4.17
C PHE A 57 -11.17 -7.82 -3.00
N ILE A 58 -11.17 -9.11 -2.67
CA ILE A 58 -11.71 -9.56 -1.39
C ILE A 58 -10.60 -9.33 -0.35
N PHE A 59 -10.90 -8.48 0.62
CA PHE A 59 -9.97 -8.13 1.69
C PHE A 59 -10.21 -9.02 2.92
N LYS A 60 -9.13 -9.65 3.38
CA LYS A 60 -9.14 -10.46 4.61
C LYS A 60 -8.13 -9.90 5.60
N MET A 61 -8.61 -9.50 6.77
CA MET A 61 -7.75 -9.08 7.86
C MET A 61 -7.11 -10.31 8.52
N PHE A 62 -5.79 -10.30 8.66
CA PHE A 62 -4.97 -11.44 9.11
C PHE A 62 -5.18 -12.74 8.32
N GLY A 63 -5.72 -12.66 7.10
CA GLY A 63 -6.05 -13.82 6.29
C GLY A 63 -7.24 -14.66 6.79
N LEU A 64 -7.90 -14.24 7.87
CA LEU A 64 -8.96 -14.98 8.56
C LEU A 64 -10.32 -14.30 8.50
N ILE A 65 -10.36 -12.97 8.72
CA ILE A 65 -11.61 -12.21 8.82
C ILE A 65 -11.87 -11.53 7.48
N THR A 66 -12.91 -11.97 6.78
CA THR A 66 -13.33 -11.35 5.52
C THR A 66 -14.06 -10.04 5.80
N LEU A 67 -13.51 -8.92 5.34
CA LEU A 67 -14.11 -7.59 5.46
C LEU A 67 -14.90 -7.16 4.21
N GLY A 68 -15.05 -8.06 3.24
CA GLY A 68 -15.80 -7.84 2.02
C GLY A 68 -14.96 -7.31 0.86
N LEU A 69 -15.64 -6.72 -0.11
CA LEU A 69 -15.03 -6.20 -1.32
C LEU A 69 -14.33 -4.88 -1.03
N HIS A 70 -13.02 -4.86 -1.24
CA HIS A 70 -12.23 -3.64 -1.15
C HIS A 70 -12.04 -3.07 -2.56
N VAL A 71 -12.51 -1.86 -2.77
CA VAL A 71 -12.44 -1.17 -4.07
C VAL A 71 -11.34 -0.12 -3.99
N ILE A 72 -10.46 -0.13 -4.98
CA ILE A 72 -9.37 0.84 -5.14
C ILE A 72 -9.61 1.61 -6.43
N LYS A 73 -9.79 2.93 -6.36
CA LYS A 73 -9.91 3.81 -7.52
C LYS A 73 -8.68 4.70 -7.64
N VAL A 74 -7.97 4.59 -8.74
CA VAL A 74 -6.76 5.39 -9.01
C VAL A 74 -7.15 6.82 -9.38
N LYS A 75 -6.72 7.79 -8.59
CA LYS A 75 -7.00 9.23 -8.77
C LYS A 75 -5.81 9.98 -9.32
N GLU A 76 -4.60 9.59 -8.94
CA GLU A 76 -3.35 10.19 -9.40
C GLU A 76 -2.28 9.10 -9.47
N PHE A 77 -1.50 9.10 -10.52
CA PHE A 77 -0.48 8.10 -10.75
C PHE A 77 0.69 8.68 -11.54
N ASN A 78 1.79 8.93 -10.87
CA ASN A 78 3.06 9.35 -11.45
C ASN A 78 4.23 8.88 -10.57
N PRO A 79 5.49 8.98 -11.04
CA PRO A 79 6.65 8.48 -10.31
C PRO A 79 6.88 9.09 -8.92
N ASP A 80 6.35 10.28 -8.67
CA ASP A 80 6.51 10.99 -7.39
C ASP A 80 5.33 10.76 -6.44
N LYS A 81 4.15 10.40 -7.00
CA LYS A 81 2.92 10.44 -6.25
C LYS A 81 1.88 9.48 -6.80
N ILE A 82 1.33 8.66 -5.91
CA ILE A 82 0.19 7.79 -6.20
C ILE A 82 -0.90 8.11 -5.20
N TYR A 83 -2.10 8.43 -5.70
CA TYR A 83 -3.26 8.69 -4.85
C TYR A 83 -4.43 7.81 -5.27
N THR A 84 -4.98 7.09 -4.30
CA THR A 84 -6.14 6.21 -4.49
C THR A 84 -7.26 6.56 -3.51
N ASN A 85 -8.50 6.47 -4.00
CA ASN A 85 -9.67 6.41 -3.13
C ASN A 85 -10.04 4.95 -2.96
N GLU A 86 -10.08 4.50 -1.72
CA GLU A 86 -10.33 3.11 -1.39
C GLU A 86 -11.43 2.98 -0.34
N GLY A 87 -12.01 1.80 -0.26
CA GLY A 87 -12.99 1.51 0.77
C GLY A 87 -13.56 0.10 0.69
N ASN A 88 -14.17 -0.31 1.79
CA ASN A 88 -14.91 -1.55 1.92
C ASN A 88 -16.09 -1.32 2.89
N PRO A 89 -17.03 -2.26 3.02
CA PRO A 89 -18.18 -2.09 3.90
C PRO A 89 -17.84 -1.84 5.37
N PHE A 90 -16.69 -2.31 5.85
CA PHE A 90 -16.23 -2.10 7.23
C PHE A 90 -15.60 -0.73 7.42
N CYS A 91 -14.88 -0.23 6.42
CA CYS A 91 -14.22 1.06 6.39
C CYS A 91 -14.52 1.76 5.05
N PRO A 92 -15.59 2.57 4.98
CA PRO A 92 -16.03 3.19 3.72
C PRO A 92 -15.04 4.15 3.09
N ILE A 93 -14.20 4.81 3.90
CA ILE A 93 -13.16 5.71 3.40
C ILE A 93 -11.80 5.26 3.88
N TRP A 94 -10.96 4.99 2.90
CA TRP A 94 -9.55 4.64 3.08
C TRP A 94 -8.77 5.26 1.92
N ASN A 95 -8.55 6.56 1.99
CA ASN A 95 -7.84 7.27 0.91
C ASN A 95 -6.34 7.20 1.16
N HIS A 96 -5.61 6.64 0.22
CA HIS A 96 -4.21 6.33 0.36
C HIS A 96 -3.36 7.19 -0.57
N LEU A 97 -2.48 7.98 0.00
CA LEU A 97 -1.48 8.77 -0.69
C LEU A 97 -0.11 8.18 -0.44
N ILE A 98 0.61 7.86 -1.53
CA ILE A 98 2.00 7.44 -1.49
C ILE A 98 2.83 8.57 -2.11
N ILE A 99 3.87 9.00 -1.40
CA ILE A 99 4.83 10.00 -1.89
C ILE A 99 6.21 9.36 -1.97
N LEU A 100 6.83 9.48 -3.12
CA LEU A 100 8.20 9.03 -3.38
C LEU A 100 9.09 10.25 -3.63
N LYS A 101 10.19 10.35 -2.90
CA LYS A 101 11.17 11.42 -3.07
C LYS A 101 12.58 10.83 -3.07
N GLU A 102 13.35 11.13 -4.12
CA GLU A 102 14.74 10.70 -4.17
C GLU A 102 15.59 11.49 -3.17
N THR A 103 16.44 10.79 -2.42
CA THR A 103 17.39 11.40 -1.49
C THR A 103 18.69 11.75 -2.21
N ASP A 104 19.54 12.56 -1.58
CA ASP A 104 20.87 12.93 -2.14
C ASP A 104 21.77 11.71 -2.32
N ASP A 105 21.54 10.64 -1.56
CA ASP A 105 22.30 9.38 -1.64
C ASP A 105 21.75 8.41 -2.70
N GLY A 106 20.73 8.80 -3.46
CA GLY A 106 20.11 7.96 -4.47
C GLY A 106 19.15 6.89 -3.91
N GLU A 107 18.74 7.06 -2.66
CA GLU A 107 17.71 6.24 -2.02
C GLU A 107 16.33 6.88 -2.20
N THR A 108 15.31 6.28 -1.63
CA THR A 108 13.93 6.79 -1.73
C THR A 108 13.33 7.06 -0.36
N GLU A 109 12.97 8.31 -0.11
CA GLU A 109 12.07 8.65 1.00
C GLU A 109 10.65 8.28 0.58
N TYR A 110 10.08 7.33 1.29
CA TYR A 110 8.77 6.75 1.01
C TYR A 110 7.80 7.11 2.13
N THR A 111 6.67 7.70 1.77
CA THR A 111 5.63 8.10 2.71
C THR A 111 4.30 7.44 2.33
N ASP A 112 3.69 6.76 3.30
CA ASP A 112 2.28 6.41 3.28
C ASP A 112 1.51 7.43 4.12
N GLU A 113 0.49 8.07 3.53
CA GLU A 113 -0.48 8.90 4.23
C GLU A 113 -1.88 8.38 3.94
N VAL A 114 -2.65 8.09 4.99
CA VAL A 114 -3.95 7.44 4.83
C VAL A 114 -5.02 8.17 5.63
N GLU A 115 -6.06 8.64 4.91
CA GLU A 115 -7.26 9.20 5.50
C GLU A 115 -8.29 8.09 5.72
N ILE A 116 -8.76 7.94 6.95
CA ILE A 116 -9.63 6.84 7.37
C ILE A 116 -10.92 7.40 7.98
N GLU A 117 -12.07 6.86 7.52
CA GLU A 117 -13.36 7.08 8.15
C GLU A 117 -14.14 5.75 8.21
N ALA A 118 -14.44 5.31 9.43
CA ALA A 118 -15.15 4.08 9.72
C ALA A 118 -16.18 4.28 10.84
N GLY A 119 -16.81 5.48 10.86
CA GLY A 119 -17.74 5.86 11.93
C GLY A 119 -17.07 5.86 13.31
N TRP A 120 -17.76 5.33 14.31
CA TRP A 120 -17.23 5.24 15.68
C TRP A 120 -15.98 4.33 15.81
N LYS A 121 -15.76 3.43 14.83
CA LYS A 121 -14.61 2.51 14.80
C LYS A 121 -13.32 3.18 14.32
N THR A 122 -13.38 4.40 13.80
CA THR A 122 -12.24 5.10 13.20
C THR A 122 -10.97 5.06 14.06
N PRO A 123 -10.99 5.34 15.37
CA PRO A 123 -9.76 5.28 16.18
C PRO A 123 -9.13 3.88 16.24
N LEU A 124 -9.96 2.84 16.33
CA LEU A 124 -9.48 1.44 16.34
C LEU A 124 -8.87 1.05 14.99
N VAL A 125 -9.52 1.44 13.90
CA VAL A 125 -9.02 1.20 12.55
C VAL A 125 -7.70 1.93 12.33
N CYS A 126 -7.57 3.17 12.81
CA CYS A 126 -6.32 3.92 12.74
C CYS A 126 -5.18 3.29 13.53
N LEU A 127 -5.48 2.73 14.70
CA LEU A 127 -4.48 2.01 15.50
C LEU A 127 -3.95 0.77 14.75
N TRP A 128 -4.86 -0.02 14.18
CA TRP A 128 -4.48 -1.16 13.33
C TRP A 128 -3.68 -0.69 12.10
N ALA A 129 -4.11 0.38 11.45
CA ALA A 129 -3.46 0.92 10.26
C ALA A 129 -2.04 1.41 10.55
N LYS A 130 -1.80 2.05 11.70
CA LYS A 130 -0.45 2.44 12.13
C LYS A 130 0.48 1.24 12.24
N ALA A 131 0.02 0.16 12.86
CA ALA A 131 0.78 -1.07 12.96
C ALA A 131 1.00 -1.70 11.57
N PHE A 132 -0.04 -1.72 10.74
CA PHE A 132 0.01 -2.25 9.38
C PHE A 132 1.03 -1.53 8.51
N TYR A 133 0.99 -0.19 8.44
CA TYR A 133 1.92 0.57 7.59
C TYR A 133 3.34 0.56 8.12
N SER A 134 3.55 0.52 9.43
CA SER A 134 4.88 0.31 10.01
C SER A 134 5.47 -1.04 9.60
N HIS A 135 4.68 -2.10 9.68
CA HIS A 135 5.05 -3.44 9.24
C HIS A 135 5.28 -3.50 7.73
N ARG A 136 4.37 -2.89 6.95
CA ARG A 136 4.44 -2.82 5.49
C ARG A 136 5.75 -2.18 5.02
N GLN A 137 6.16 -1.05 5.60
CA GLN A 137 7.40 -0.39 5.25
C GLN A 137 8.64 -1.19 5.65
N MET A 138 8.59 -1.90 6.78
CA MET A 138 9.65 -2.84 7.16
C MET A 138 9.78 -3.99 6.14
N LYS A 139 8.66 -4.52 5.65
CA LYS A 139 8.64 -5.56 4.62
C LYS A 139 9.20 -5.05 3.28
N TRP A 140 8.91 -3.81 2.93
CA TRP A 140 9.50 -3.13 1.78
C TRP A 140 11.03 -3.13 1.87
N ILE A 141 11.57 -2.70 3.00
CA ILE A 141 13.03 -2.64 3.23
C ILE A 141 13.64 -4.04 3.10
N LYS A 142 13.01 -5.06 3.66
CA LYS A 142 13.46 -6.46 3.52
C LYS A 142 13.46 -6.91 2.06
N LEU A 143 12.41 -6.61 1.32
CA LEU A 143 12.30 -6.96 -0.11
C LEU A 143 13.42 -6.30 -0.92
N LEU A 144 13.66 -5.01 -0.69
CA LEU A 144 14.67 -4.25 -1.43
C LEU A 144 16.08 -4.69 -1.10
N ASN A 145 16.38 -5.01 0.16
CA ASN A 145 17.66 -5.57 0.57
C ASN A 145 17.92 -6.94 -0.07
N LYS A 146 16.91 -7.80 -0.08
CA LYS A 146 17.00 -9.12 -0.73
C LYS A 146 17.29 -9.01 -2.22
N ARG A 147 16.61 -8.10 -2.93
CA ARG A 147 16.83 -7.86 -4.36
C ARG A 147 18.23 -7.31 -4.64
N SER A 148 18.75 -6.45 -3.77
CA SER A 148 20.11 -5.94 -3.88
C SER A 148 21.16 -7.05 -3.75
N GLU A 149 20.97 -7.97 -2.80
CA GLU A 149 21.85 -9.13 -2.60
C GLU A 149 21.84 -10.06 -3.82
N GLU A 150 20.67 -10.33 -4.40
CA GLU A 150 20.52 -11.16 -5.62
C GLU A 150 21.22 -10.55 -6.84
N LYS A 151 21.31 -9.22 -6.94
CA LYS A 151 22.00 -8.53 -8.05
C LYS A 151 23.52 -8.58 -7.93
N VAL A 152 24.07 -8.81 -6.74
CA VAL A 152 25.52 -8.91 -6.47
C VAL A 152 26.06 -10.31 -6.76
N GLN A 153 25.18 -11.32 -6.80
CA GLN A 153 25.50 -12.70 -7.20
C GLN A 153 25.36 -12.81 -8.72
#